data_76c3f4e633c9d21363722f004a64ba29
#
_entry.id   76c3f4e633c9d21363722f004a64ba29
#
_cell.length_a   1.000
_cell.length_b   1.000
_cell.length_c   1.000
_cell.angle_alpha   90.00
_cell.angle_beta   90.00
_cell.angle_gamma   90.00
#
_symmetry.space_group_name_H-M   'P 1'
#
loop_
_entity.id
_entity.type
_entity.pdbx_description
1 polymer ?
#
loop_
_entity_poly.entity_id
_entity_poly.type
_entity_poly.pdbx_seq_one_letter_code
_entity_poly.pdbx_strand_id
1 'polypeptide(L)'
;MAKATPHDQLAAAINGILNEYAEEVTITMKDAVKKVTNEGVKALKKESAAKFGRGPYSQSWRSVYESDRLSSQGTIYSTTPGLPHLLENGHMLRNGRFWPGKPHISTIEEQIVEDFEKEVMKGI
;
A
#
# COMPACT_ATOMS: atom_id res chain seq x y z
N MET A 1 22.06 -38.21 -22.03
CA MET A 1 21.10 -37.10 -22.09
C MET A 1 20.07 -37.39 -23.17
N ALA A 2 18.82 -37.46 -22.82
CA ALA A 2 17.75 -37.64 -23.78
C ALA A 2 17.60 -36.36 -24.62
N LYS A 3 17.43 -36.48 -25.92
CA LYS A 3 17.09 -35.35 -26.79
C LYS A 3 15.69 -34.89 -26.50
N ALA A 4 15.50 -33.59 -26.34
CA ALA A 4 14.16 -33.04 -26.24
C ALA A 4 13.37 -33.29 -27.54
N THR A 5 12.12 -33.68 -27.41
CA THR A 5 11.22 -33.83 -28.55
C THR A 5 10.72 -32.46 -29.00
N PRO A 6 10.21 -32.29 -30.22
CA PRO A 6 9.60 -31.00 -30.62
C PRO A 6 8.49 -30.54 -29.67
N HIS A 7 7.76 -31.49 -29.09
CA HIS A 7 6.72 -31.19 -28.09
C HIS A 7 7.32 -30.60 -26.81
N ASP A 8 8.43 -31.18 -26.33
CA ASP A 8 9.12 -30.69 -25.13
C ASP A 8 9.74 -29.30 -25.38
N GLN A 9 10.27 -29.06 -26.56
CA GLN A 9 10.80 -27.75 -26.94
C GLN A 9 9.72 -26.67 -26.97
N LEU A 10 8.55 -26.99 -27.48
CA LEU A 10 7.41 -26.05 -27.50
C LEU A 10 6.95 -25.72 -26.09
N ALA A 11 6.80 -26.71 -25.21
CA ALA A 11 6.42 -26.50 -23.82
C ALA A 11 7.46 -25.63 -23.11
N ALA A 12 8.74 -25.84 -23.30
CA ALA A 12 9.80 -25.05 -22.71
C ALA A 12 9.76 -23.59 -23.20
N ALA A 13 9.50 -23.37 -24.50
CA ALA A 13 9.37 -22.02 -25.05
C ALA A 13 8.16 -21.28 -24.48
N ILE A 14 7.02 -21.93 -24.35
CA ILE A 14 5.80 -21.35 -23.76
C ILE A 14 6.06 -21.00 -22.28
N ASN A 15 6.67 -21.90 -21.52
CA ASN A 15 7.01 -21.64 -20.12
C ASN A 15 7.97 -20.46 -19.97
N GLY A 16 8.95 -20.32 -20.86
CA GLY A 16 9.86 -19.18 -20.87
C GLY A 16 9.13 -17.85 -21.06
N ILE A 17 8.20 -17.80 -22.01
CA ILE A 17 7.38 -16.60 -22.27
C ILE A 17 6.50 -16.27 -21.06
N LEU A 18 5.85 -17.25 -20.45
CA LEU A 18 5.01 -17.05 -19.27
C LEU A 18 5.81 -16.56 -18.07
N ASN A 19 7.04 -17.08 -17.90
CA ASN A 19 7.91 -16.63 -16.81
C ASN A 19 8.35 -15.17 -16.99
N GLU A 20 8.71 -14.77 -18.21
CA GLU A 20 9.04 -13.37 -18.51
C GLU A 20 7.86 -12.44 -18.22
N TYR A 21 6.68 -12.83 -18.66
CA TYR A 21 5.45 -12.06 -18.40
C TYR A 21 5.16 -11.94 -16.90
N ALA A 22 5.30 -13.04 -16.16
CA ALA A 22 5.09 -13.05 -14.71
C ALA A 22 6.10 -12.16 -13.99
N GLU A 23 7.36 -12.12 -14.42
CA GLU A 23 8.37 -11.23 -13.87
C GLU A 23 8.02 -9.75 -14.10
N GLU A 24 7.61 -9.39 -15.31
CA GLU A 24 7.21 -8.02 -15.64
C GLU A 24 6.00 -7.58 -14.81
N VAL A 25 4.99 -8.43 -14.65
CA VAL A 25 3.83 -8.15 -13.83
C VAL A 25 4.22 -7.98 -12.35
N THR A 26 5.11 -8.83 -11.86
CA THR A 26 5.59 -8.75 -10.48
C THR A 26 6.34 -7.43 -10.23
N ILE A 27 7.20 -7.02 -11.14
CA ILE A 27 7.93 -5.74 -11.05
C ILE A 27 6.94 -4.57 -11.05
N THR A 28 5.97 -4.59 -11.97
CA THR A 28 4.94 -3.56 -12.05
C THR A 28 4.15 -3.44 -10.74
N MET A 29 3.75 -4.57 -10.15
CA MET A 29 3.02 -4.58 -8.89
C MET A 29 3.87 -4.09 -7.73
N LYS A 30 5.15 -4.47 -7.66
CA LYS A 30 6.07 -4.00 -6.63
C LYS A 30 6.29 -2.49 -6.71
N ASP A 31 6.49 -1.96 -7.90
CA ASP A 31 6.65 -0.53 -8.13
C ASP A 31 5.38 0.23 -7.74
N ALA A 32 4.21 -0.30 -8.07
CA ALA A 32 2.93 0.28 -7.71
C ALA A 32 2.74 0.32 -6.18
N VAL A 33 3.06 -0.77 -5.47
CA VAL A 33 2.99 -0.82 -4.00
C VAL A 33 3.89 0.23 -3.38
N LYS A 34 5.13 0.33 -3.84
CA LYS A 34 6.10 1.30 -3.31
C LYS A 34 5.64 2.73 -3.53
N LYS A 35 5.22 3.06 -4.74
CA LYS A 35 4.74 4.38 -5.11
C LYS A 35 3.52 4.79 -4.30
N VAL A 36 2.51 3.93 -4.24
CA VAL A 36 1.25 4.20 -3.55
C VAL A 36 1.46 4.28 -2.03
N THR A 37 2.36 3.47 -1.48
CA THR A 37 2.72 3.55 -0.05
C THR A 37 3.34 4.92 0.28
N ASN A 38 4.28 5.38 -0.53
CA ASN A 38 4.91 6.68 -0.34
C ASN A 38 3.92 7.84 -0.49
N GLU A 39 3.06 7.76 -1.50
CA GLU A 39 2.00 8.76 -1.70
C GLU A 39 0.97 8.73 -0.58
N GLY A 40 0.65 7.56 -0.05
CA GLY A 40 -0.25 7.39 1.07
C GLY A 40 0.23 8.07 2.35
N VAL A 41 1.53 7.99 2.64
CA VAL A 41 2.13 8.71 3.76
C VAL A 41 1.94 10.22 3.61
N LYS A 42 2.22 10.75 2.43
CA LYS A 42 2.04 12.18 2.14
C LYS A 42 0.58 12.60 2.26
N ALA A 43 -0.34 11.79 1.74
CA ALA A 43 -1.76 12.05 1.81
C ALA A 43 -2.29 12.04 3.25
N LEU A 44 -1.82 11.08 4.08
CA LEU A 44 -2.18 11.03 5.49
C LEU A 44 -1.65 12.21 6.28
N LYS A 45 -0.43 12.66 6.01
CA LYS A 45 0.11 13.87 6.62
C LYS A 45 -0.74 15.10 6.28
N LYS A 46 -1.11 15.24 5.02
CA LYS A 46 -1.94 16.35 4.55
C LYS A 46 -3.34 16.31 5.16
N GLU A 47 -3.99 15.16 5.13
CA GLU A 47 -5.35 14.99 5.67
C GLU A 47 -5.39 15.16 7.18
N SER A 48 -4.40 14.62 7.89
CA SER A 48 -4.27 14.79 9.34
C SER A 48 -4.08 16.26 9.70
N ALA A 49 -3.27 17.00 8.93
CA ALA A 49 -3.08 18.42 9.14
C ALA A 49 -4.36 19.21 8.88
N ALA A 50 -5.15 18.83 7.89
CA ALA A 50 -6.43 19.46 7.58
C ALA A 50 -7.47 19.25 8.68
N LYS A 51 -7.49 18.06 9.30
CA LYS A 51 -8.48 17.70 10.32
C LYS A 51 -8.06 18.10 11.74
N PHE A 52 -6.76 18.04 12.08
CA PHE A 52 -6.25 18.20 13.43
C PHE A 52 -5.17 19.28 13.56
N GLY A 53 -4.82 19.94 12.47
CA GLY A 53 -3.77 20.97 12.46
C GLY A 53 -2.38 20.41 12.20
N ARG A 54 -1.47 21.31 11.88
CA ARG A 54 -0.06 21.00 11.65
C ARG A 54 0.64 20.85 13.00
N GLY A 55 0.93 19.63 13.37
CA GLY A 55 1.58 19.35 14.63
C GLY A 55 2.22 17.98 14.63
N PRO A 56 2.63 17.50 15.82
CA PRO A 56 3.30 16.19 15.92
C PRO A 56 2.51 15.05 15.30
N TYR A 57 1.19 15.06 15.43
CA TYR A 57 0.36 13.99 14.87
C TYR A 57 0.43 13.96 13.34
N SER A 58 0.24 15.10 12.67
CA SER A 58 0.28 15.16 11.21
C SER A 58 1.64 14.76 10.64
N GLN A 59 2.71 14.93 11.42
CA GLN A 59 4.07 14.56 11.04
C GLN A 59 4.46 13.15 11.48
N SER A 60 3.57 12.43 12.16
CA SER A 60 3.86 11.11 12.75
C SER A 60 3.83 9.96 11.76
N TRP A 61 3.32 10.17 10.57
CA TRP A 61 3.14 9.09 9.58
C TRP A 61 4.45 8.65 8.96
N ARG A 62 4.64 7.35 8.90
CA ARG A 62 5.85 6.69 8.35
C ARG A 62 5.43 5.50 7.52
N SER A 63 6.35 5.00 6.72
CA SER A 63 6.12 3.77 5.97
C SER A 63 7.32 2.85 6.04
N VAL A 64 7.04 1.56 5.91
CA VAL A 64 8.03 0.50 5.72
C VAL A 64 7.64 -0.27 4.48
N TYR A 65 8.61 -0.51 3.61
CA TYR A 65 8.43 -1.31 2.41
C TYR A 65 9.28 -2.57 2.52
N GLU A 66 8.65 -3.72 2.39
CA GLU A 66 9.29 -5.02 2.41
C GLU A 66 9.01 -5.74 1.09
N SER A 67 10.04 -6.35 0.52
CA SER A 67 9.91 -7.04 -0.74
C SER A 67 10.79 -8.28 -0.74
N ASP A 68 10.23 -9.38 -1.23
CA ASP A 68 10.98 -10.56 -1.59
C ASP A 68 10.80 -10.85 -3.08
N ARG A 69 11.21 -12.05 -3.53
CA ARG A 69 11.17 -12.40 -4.95
C ARG A 69 9.76 -12.32 -5.56
N LEU A 70 8.75 -12.76 -4.81
CA LEU A 70 7.39 -12.96 -5.31
C LEU A 70 6.36 -12.02 -4.70
N SER A 71 6.71 -11.32 -3.64
CA SER A 71 5.76 -10.47 -2.92
C SER A 71 6.36 -9.14 -2.53
N SER A 72 5.48 -8.17 -2.27
CA SER A 72 5.86 -6.89 -1.70
C SER A 72 4.77 -6.42 -0.76
N GLN A 73 5.16 -5.69 0.27
CA GLN A 73 4.25 -5.17 1.26
C GLN A 73 4.67 -3.77 1.65
N GLY A 74 3.74 -2.82 1.54
CA GLY A 74 3.90 -1.48 2.08
C GLY A 74 3.06 -1.35 3.34
N THR A 75 3.66 -0.89 4.41
CA THR A 75 2.96 -0.63 5.67
C THR A 75 3.08 0.84 6.03
N ILE A 76 1.96 1.48 6.27
CA ILE A 76 1.91 2.87 6.74
C ILE A 76 1.49 2.84 8.21
N TYR A 77 2.22 3.54 9.04
CA TYR A 77 1.97 3.58 10.46
C TYR A 77 2.25 4.96 11.05
N SER A 78 1.71 5.22 12.22
CA SER A 78 1.98 6.43 12.97
C SER A 78 2.98 6.13 14.09
N THR A 79 3.86 7.09 14.36
CA THR A 79 4.80 6.99 15.50
C THR A 79 4.15 7.29 16.85
N THR A 80 2.83 7.59 16.85
CA THR A 80 2.04 7.82 18.06
C THR A 80 1.05 6.67 18.27
N PRO A 81 1.47 5.55 18.91
CA PRO A 81 0.62 4.35 19.05
C PRO A 81 -0.71 4.64 19.74
N GLY A 82 -1.79 4.09 19.19
CA GLY A 82 -3.14 4.23 19.73
C GLY A 82 -3.85 5.54 19.39
N LEU A 83 -3.12 6.61 19.10
CA LEU A 83 -3.73 7.90 18.78
C LEU A 83 -4.51 7.90 17.46
N PRO A 84 -3.99 7.29 16.36
CA PRO A 84 -4.77 7.24 15.12
C PRO A 84 -6.15 6.62 15.28
N HIS A 85 -6.26 5.52 16.02
CA HIS A 85 -7.52 4.85 16.27
C HIS A 85 -8.51 5.72 17.02
N LEU A 86 -8.04 6.39 18.06
CA LEU A 86 -8.88 7.28 18.86
C LEU A 86 -9.38 8.48 18.05
N LEU A 87 -8.55 9.06 17.22
CA LEU A 87 -8.92 10.20 16.40
C LEU A 87 -9.82 9.81 15.23
N GLU A 88 -9.67 8.61 14.68
CA GLU A 88 -10.51 8.10 13.59
C GLU A 88 -11.91 7.72 14.09
N ASN A 89 -11.99 6.95 15.17
CA ASN A 89 -13.21 6.31 15.63
C ASN A 89 -13.87 7.00 16.84
N GLY A 90 -13.15 7.94 17.46
CA GLY A 90 -13.63 8.59 18.66
C GLY A 90 -13.32 7.83 19.95
N HIS A 91 -13.62 8.43 21.06
CA HIS A 91 -13.35 7.83 22.37
C HIS A 91 -14.13 8.56 23.47
N MET A 92 -14.21 7.93 24.64
CA MET A 92 -14.82 8.53 25.82
C MET A 92 -13.89 9.56 26.43
N LEU A 93 -14.45 10.72 26.77
CA LEU A 93 -13.74 11.78 27.47
C LEU A 93 -13.83 11.56 28.98
N ARG A 94 -12.96 12.22 29.74
CA ARG A 94 -12.96 12.14 31.22
C ARG A 94 -14.28 12.57 31.85
N ASN A 95 -15.02 13.49 31.21
CA ASN A 95 -16.31 13.97 31.69
C ASN A 95 -17.49 13.01 31.38
N GLY A 96 -17.20 11.82 30.82
CA GLY A 96 -18.20 10.84 30.45
C GLY A 96 -18.87 11.06 29.10
N ARG A 97 -18.53 12.12 28.39
CA ARG A 97 -19.04 12.37 27.03
C ARG A 97 -18.21 11.61 26.01
N PHE A 98 -18.86 11.18 24.93
CA PHE A 98 -18.18 10.52 23.80
C PHE A 98 -17.81 11.55 22.75
N TRP A 99 -16.53 11.56 22.36
CA TRP A 99 -16.07 12.33 21.23
C TRP A 99 -16.11 11.44 19.98
N PRO A 100 -16.85 11.83 18.92
CA PRO A 100 -17.11 10.91 17.78
C PRO A 100 -15.94 10.69 16.84
N GLY A 101 -14.85 11.38 17.03
CA GLY A 101 -13.72 11.30 16.12
C GLY A 101 -13.91 12.11 14.84
N LYS A 102 -12.88 12.11 14.02
CA LYS A 102 -12.91 12.68 12.67
C LYS A 102 -12.27 11.69 11.71
N PRO A 103 -13.07 11.01 10.89
CA PRO A 103 -12.51 10.08 9.90
C PRO A 103 -11.52 10.78 8.98
N HIS A 104 -10.34 10.21 8.86
CA HIS A 104 -9.26 10.72 8.00
C HIS A 104 -8.42 9.60 7.41
N ILE A 105 -8.37 8.44 8.09
CA ILE A 105 -7.62 7.27 7.63
C ILE A 105 -8.41 6.50 6.60
N SER A 106 -9.70 6.26 6.84
CA SER A 106 -10.54 5.50 5.91
C SER A 106 -10.65 6.16 4.54
N THR A 107 -10.73 7.47 4.49
CA THR A 107 -10.77 8.25 3.23
C THR A 107 -9.49 8.04 2.42
N ILE A 108 -8.34 8.11 3.09
CA ILE A 108 -7.03 7.91 2.44
C ILE A 108 -6.84 6.44 2.05
N GLU A 109 -7.31 5.51 2.87
CA GLU A 109 -7.26 4.08 2.56
C GLU A 109 -8.00 3.77 1.26
N GLU A 110 -9.20 4.31 1.07
CA GLU A 110 -9.96 4.16 -0.17
C GLU A 110 -9.20 4.74 -1.36
N GLN A 111 -8.60 5.92 -1.19
CA GLN A 111 -7.80 6.55 -2.22
C GLN A 111 -6.58 5.72 -2.59
N ILE A 112 -5.89 5.13 -1.60
CA ILE A 112 -4.73 4.26 -1.81
C ILE A 112 -5.12 3.06 -2.66
N VAL A 113 -6.26 2.43 -2.39
CA VAL A 113 -6.74 1.28 -3.18
C VAL A 113 -7.00 1.69 -4.63
N GLU A 114 -7.68 2.80 -4.86
CA GLU A 114 -7.93 3.31 -6.21
C GLU A 114 -6.63 3.65 -6.95
N ASP A 115 -5.71 4.32 -6.28
CA ASP A 115 -4.42 4.70 -6.87
C ASP A 115 -3.59 3.48 -7.21
N PHE A 116 -3.61 2.45 -6.37
CA PHE A 116 -2.94 1.18 -6.63
C PHE A 116 -3.48 0.50 -7.89
N GLU A 117 -4.80 0.41 -8.02
CA GLU A 117 -5.44 -0.16 -9.19
C GLU A 117 -5.05 0.59 -10.46
N LYS A 118 -5.05 1.92 -10.43
CA LYS A 118 -4.65 2.75 -11.56
C LYS A 118 -3.19 2.53 -11.95
N GLU A 119 -2.29 2.46 -10.98
CA GLU A 119 -0.87 2.24 -11.24
C GLU A 119 -0.61 0.86 -11.86
N VAL A 120 -1.28 -0.18 -11.38
CA VAL A 120 -1.18 -1.52 -11.94
C VAL A 120 -1.68 -1.53 -13.39
N MET A 121 -2.81 -0.90 -13.66
CA MET A 121 -3.39 -0.85 -15.00
C MET A 121 -2.51 -0.08 -16.00
N LYS A 122 -1.80 0.95 -15.55
CA LYS A 122 -0.85 1.68 -16.41
C LYS A 122 0.34 0.82 -16.82
N GLY A 123 0.79 -0.06 -15.94
CA GLY A 123 1.97 -0.89 -16.16
C GLY A 123 1.71 -2.18 -16.94
N ILE A 124 0.45 -2.50 -17.13
CA ILE A 124 0.01 -3.69 -17.88
C ILE A 124 -0.51 -3.30 -19.28
#